data_adbbce2c4f21344c034d55dabb09ca57
#
_entry.id   adbbce2c4f21344c034d55dabb09ca57
#
_cell.length_a   1.000
_cell.length_b   1.000
_cell.length_c   1.000
_cell.angle_alpha   90.00
_cell.angle_beta   90.00
_cell.angle_gamma   90.00
#
_symmetry.space_group_name_H-M   'P 1'
#
loop_
_entity.id
_entity.type
_entity.pdbx_description
1 polymer ?
#
loop_
_entity_poly.entity_id
_entity_poly.type
_entity_poly.pdbx_seq_one_letter_code
_entity_poly.pdbx_strand_id
1 'polypeptide(L)'
;MWDYIGDYGLAVAHPLYILIGQIFLFLPTGDMAFRLNFASGVGMSIALANIAVLAFQLTGRQWIGIATALMLSVMHTVWWLSTIAEVYTWNAAFMTGELLLLIHLIRAPKWQAAVALAFLNGLNWSVHNLALLALPVYVVVLIVLVKKRKLPAWALAASAAGFVSGSALYIIMIVFLALKKGDLWRAISSALFGRYTSKVLNVQTSWHFLKHNTALGLLNFVNFSVPLAVIGWFGMKRCLGGFLAAALIAITVIHFGFVTRYPVPDQFTFLLPSLVMIMLAASVGVSVLAERSKKWRIAVIFACAVSVIMPPIIYAKTPKIIELTGIKVKRERQRPYRDEIRYWVIPWKHNERSAEQFAEAALKQALPNGIIISDLTAYYPLVLVQQRDNTTAPEVSVKLLDTNEKPGRKNILLDRSVFVVLPDLKFLAPDIMARVEIRREKEEVLYSVKWTNP
;
A
#
# COMPACT_ATOMS: atom_id res chain seq x y z
N MET A 1 -18.70 -6.77 -2.47
CA MET A 1 -17.67 -6.78 -3.54
C MET A 1 -18.09 -5.97 -4.76
N TRP A 2 -19.30 -6.23 -5.31
CA TRP A 2 -19.78 -5.55 -6.53
C TRP A 2 -20.11 -4.06 -6.32
N ASP A 3 -20.56 -3.66 -5.14
CA ASP A 3 -20.87 -2.27 -4.79
C ASP A 3 -19.59 -1.42 -4.57
N TYR A 4 -18.42 -2.07 -4.45
CA TYR A 4 -17.14 -1.42 -4.26
C TYR A 4 -16.49 -0.93 -5.57
N ILE A 5 -17.07 -1.28 -6.73
CA ILE A 5 -16.57 -0.83 -8.04
C ILE A 5 -16.99 0.63 -8.34
N GLY A 6 -17.41 1.38 -7.37
CA GLY A 6 -17.85 2.76 -7.52
C GLY A 6 -17.02 3.62 -8.50
N ASP A 7 -16.93 4.87 -8.27
CA ASP A 7 -16.25 5.85 -9.12
C ASP A 7 -14.75 5.61 -9.38
N TYR A 8 -14.09 4.80 -8.54
CA TYR A 8 -12.65 4.49 -8.68
C TYR A 8 -12.36 3.38 -9.67
N GLY A 9 -13.36 2.62 -10.09
CA GLY A 9 -13.23 1.53 -11.06
C GLY A 9 -12.62 0.26 -10.49
N LEU A 10 -12.49 -0.77 -11.34
CA LEU A 10 -11.96 -2.09 -10.96
C LEU A 10 -10.54 -2.07 -10.40
N ALA A 11 -9.72 -1.07 -10.79
CA ALA A 11 -8.31 -0.99 -10.37
C ALA A 11 -8.12 -0.97 -8.84
N VAL A 12 -9.13 -0.57 -8.07
CA VAL A 12 -9.14 -0.54 -6.60
C VAL A 12 -10.06 -1.60 -5.98
N ALA A 13 -10.53 -2.56 -6.76
CA ALA A 13 -11.44 -3.60 -6.27
C ALA A 13 -10.74 -4.63 -5.37
N HIS A 14 -9.48 -4.95 -5.64
CA HIS A 14 -8.64 -5.86 -4.83
C HIS A 14 -9.34 -7.16 -4.39
N PRO A 15 -9.96 -7.95 -5.30
CA PRO A 15 -10.92 -8.98 -4.92
C PRO A 15 -10.33 -10.08 -4.04
N LEU A 16 -9.09 -10.52 -4.31
CA LEU A 16 -8.46 -11.54 -3.48
C LEU A 16 -8.11 -11.02 -2.08
N TYR A 17 -7.73 -9.74 -1.96
CA TYR A 17 -7.50 -9.14 -0.65
C TYR A 17 -8.79 -9.07 0.19
N ILE A 18 -9.94 -8.76 -0.44
CA ILE A 18 -11.23 -8.78 0.25
C ILE A 18 -11.54 -10.18 0.78
N LEU A 19 -11.32 -11.24 -0.03
CA LEU A 19 -11.53 -12.63 0.43
C LEU A 19 -10.59 -12.99 1.58
N ILE A 20 -9.32 -12.61 1.49
CA ILE A 20 -8.36 -12.79 2.60
C ILE A 20 -8.88 -12.09 3.85
N GLY A 21 -9.29 -10.82 3.74
CA GLY A 21 -9.85 -10.06 4.86
C GLY A 21 -11.07 -10.77 5.48
N GLN A 22 -11.97 -11.31 4.68
CA GLN A 22 -13.12 -12.08 5.18
C GLN A 22 -12.70 -13.32 5.98
N ILE A 23 -11.65 -14.03 5.55
CA ILE A 23 -11.11 -15.17 6.32
C ILE A 23 -10.65 -14.71 7.72
N PHE A 24 -9.95 -13.57 7.80
CA PHE A 24 -9.51 -13.04 9.08
C PHE A 24 -10.64 -12.54 9.97
N LEU A 25 -11.80 -12.17 9.41
CA LEU A 25 -12.97 -11.81 10.21
C LEU A 25 -13.57 -12.99 11.01
N PHE A 26 -13.26 -14.24 10.65
CA PHE A 26 -13.65 -15.42 11.45
C PHE A 26 -12.78 -15.64 12.70
N LEU A 27 -11.69 -14.89 12.88
CA LEU A 27 -10.88 -15.04 14.07
C LEU A 27 -11.67 -14.66 15.33
N PRO A 28 -11.58 -15.47 16.41
CA PRO A 28 -12.35 -15.25 17.65
C PRO A 28 -11.69 -14.21 18.58
N THR A 29 -10.96 -13.24 18.05
CA THR A 29 -10.19 -12.27 18.87
C THR A 29 -10.26 -10.86 18.28
N GLY A 30 -10.28 -9.85 19.15
CA GLY A 30 -10.30 -8.46 18.75
C GLY A 30 -11.58 -8.02 18.03
N ASP A 31 -11.67 -6.74 17.72
CA ASP A 31 -12.71 -6.18 16.87
C ASP A 31 -12.39 -6.36 15.37
N MET A 32 -13.27 -5.90 14.50
CA MET A 32 -13.11 -5.99 13.05
C MET A 32 -11.83 -5.25 12.58
N ALA A 33 -11.54 -4.07 13.12
CA ALA A 33 -10.36 -3.31 12.75
C ALA A 33 -9.07 -4.03 13.14
N PHE A 34 -9.01 -4.60 14.34
CA PHE A 34 -7.88 -5.43 14.78
C PHE A 34 -7.65 -6.62 13.85
N ARG A 35 -8.71 -7.36 13.50
CA ARG A 35 -8.61 -8.57 12.64
C ARG A 35 -8.06 -8.23 11.25
N LEU A 36 -8.50 -7.13 10.66
CA LEU A 36 -8.02 -6.67 9.35
C LEU A 36 -6.58 -6.12 9.42
N ASN A 37 -6.23 -5.40 10.48
CA ASN A 37 -4.85 -4.98 10.73
C ASN A 37 -3.93 -6.20 10.93
N PHE A 38 -4.39 -7.20 11.67
CA PHE A 38 -3.66 -8.46 11.88
C PHE A 38 -3.43 -9.21 10.57
N ALA A 39 -4.42 -9.22 9.63
CA ALA A 39 -4.24 -9.77 8.30
C ALA A 39 -3.07 -9.10 7.56
N SER A 40 -2.92 -7.79 7.66
CA SER A 40 -1.77 -7.07 7.07
C SER A 40 -0.45 -7.48 7.73
N GLY A 41 -0.43 -7.65 9.06
CA GLY A 41 0.74 -8.15 9.79
C GLY A 41 1.16 -9.54 9.33
N VAL A 42 0.20 -10.45 9.12
CA VAL A 42 0.47 -11.81 8.58
C VAL A 42 1.03 -11.73 7.16
N GLY A 43 0.42 -10.95 6.27
CA GLY A 43 0.92 -10.76 4.91
C GLY A 43 2.37 -10.27 4.89
N MET A 44 2.71 -9.28 5.74
CA MET A 44 4.09 -8.81 5.85
C MET A 44 5.02 -9.85 6.46
N SER A 45 4.59 -10.61 7.45
CA SER A 45 5.39 -11.67 8.04
C SER A 45 5.79 -12.74 7.02
N ILE A 46 4.86 -13.12 6.13
CA ILE A 46 5.14 -14.01 5.00
C ILE A 46 6.17 -13.37 4.05
N ALA A 47 6.01 -12.09 3.71
CA ALA A 47 6.96 -11.39 2.86
C ALA A 47 8.36 -11.37 3.47
N LEU A 48 8.49 -11.07 4.77
CA LEU A 48 9.77 -11.03 5.49
C LEU A 48 10.42 -12.42 5.58
N ALA A 49 9.64 -13.47 5.82
CA ALA A 49 10.13 -14.85 5.78
C ALA A 49 10.67 -15.21 4.39
N ASN A 50 9.93 -14.90 3.34
CA ASN A 50 10.38 -15.09 1.96
C ASN A 50 11.67 -14.29 1.67
N ILE A 51 11.79 -13.04 2.15
CA ILE A 51 13.00 -12.21 2.02
C ILE A 51 14.21 -12.88 2.71
N ALA A 52 14.03 -13.44 3.89
CA ALA A 52 15.10 -14.16 4.58
C ALA A 52 15.59 -15.34 3.73
N VAL A 53 14.66 -16.11 3.15
CA VAL A 53 14.99 -17.24 2.26
C VAL A 53 15.62 -16.74 0.95
N LEU A 54 15.10 -15.70 0.33
CA LEU A 54 15.66 -15.09 -0.88
C LEU A 54 17.10 -14.63 -0.66
N ALA A 55 17.36 -13.86 0.39
CA ALA A 55 18.70 -13.37 0.72
C ALA A 55 19.66 -14.53 1.05
N PHE A 56 19.17 -15.58 1.72
CA PHE A 56 19.94 -16.81 1.91
C PHE A 56 20.27 -17.48 0.58
N GLN A 57 19.29 -17.63 -0.32
CA GLN A 57 19.52 -18.24 -1.65
C GLN A 57 20.50 -17.43 -2.50
N LEU A 58 20.50 -16.09 -2.39
CA LEU A 58 21.43 -15.23 -3.14
C LEU A 58 22.84 -15.24 -2.58
N THR A 59 23.02 -15.45 -1.26
CA THR A 59 24.31 -15.26 -0.57
C THR A 59 24.90 -16.55 0.02
N GLY A 60 24.09 -17.62 0.15
CA GLY A 60 24.49 -18.87 0.81
C GLY A 60 24.64 -18.76 2.34
N ARG A 61 24.24 -17.64 2.97
CA ARG A 61 24.46 -17.35 4.39
C ARG A 61 23.19 -17.05 5.14
N GLN A 62 22.78 -17.92 6.07
CA GLN A 62 21.53 -17.78 6.83
C GLN A 62 21.46 -16.47 7.63
N TRP A 63 22.56 -16.06 8.28
CA TRP A 63 22.59 -14.84 9.06
C TRP A 63 22.32 -13.58 8.21
N ILE A 64 22.75 -13.56 6.92
CA ILE A 64 22.44 -12.46 6.00
C ILE A 64 20.95 -12.44 5.68
N GLY A 65 20.34 -13.62 5.49
CA GLY A 65 18.89 -13.73 5.31
C GLY A 65 18.12 -13.10 6.48
N ILE A 66 18.46 -13.50 7.71
CA ILE A 66 17.82 -12.96 8.92
C ILE A 66 18.07 -11.46 9.04
N ALA A 67 19.32 -11.01 8.89
CA ALA A 67 19.67 -9.59 8.97
C ALA A 67 18.90 -8.76 7.93
N THR A 68 18.75 -9.24 6.70
CA THR A 68 18.03 -8.57 5.62
C THR A 68 16.55 -8.41 5.96
N ALA A 69 15.90 -9.46 6.46
CA ALA A 69 14.51 -9.41 6.87
C ALA A 69 14.29 -8.44 8.05
N LEU A 70 15.17 -8.48 9.05
CA LEU A 70 15.12 -7.56 10.20
C LEU A 70 15.34 -6.10 9.78
N MET A 71 16.32 -5.82 8.91
CA MET A 71 16.55 -4.47 8.40
C MET A 71 15.35 -3.95 7.59
N LEU A 72 14.69 -4.81 6.81
CA LEU A 72 13.48 -4.46 6.07
C LEU A 72 12.30 -4.20 7.01
N SER A 73 12.12 -5.03 8.04
CA SER A 73 10.98 -4.95 8.96
C SER A 73 10.89 -3.63 9.73
N VAL A 74 12.02 -2.98 9.99
CA VAL A 74 12.09 -1.70 10.70
C VAL A 74 12.05 -0.48 9.80
N MET A 75 11.97 -0.65 8.47
CA MET A 75 11.75 0.49 7.56
C MET A 75 10.37 1.08 7.76
N HIS A 76 10.28 2.39 7.69
CA HIS A 76 9.06 3.13 8.01
C HIS A 76 7.83 2.60 7.28
N THR A 77 7.84 2.55 5.95
CA THR A 77 6.71 2.10 5.14
C THR A 77 6.34 0.64 5.42
N VAL A 78 7.33 -0.23 5.60
CA VAL A 78 7.13 -1.65 5.90
C VAL A 78 6.41 -1.82 7.24
N TRP A 79 6.92 -1.17 8.27
CA TRP A 79 6.32 -1.23 9.61
C TRP A 79 4.91 -0.63 9.62
N TRP A 80 4.75 0.56 9.02
CA TRP A 80 3.44 1.20 8.92
C TRP A 80 2.39 0.29 8.29
N LEU A 81 2.67 -0.23 7.09
CA LEU A 81 1.73 -1.10 6.37
C LEU A 81 1.45 -2.42 7.08
N SER A 82 2.35 -2.87 7.96
CA SER A 82 2.13 -4.06 8.79
C SER A 82 1.10 -3.85 9.90
N THR A 83 0.82 -2.58 10.27
CA THR A 83 0.00 -2.24 11.43
C THR A 83 -1.36 -1.62 11.08
N ILE A 84 -1.67 -1.48 9.81
CA ILE A 84 -2.95 -0.98 9.31
C ILE A 84 -3.52 -1.93 8.25
N ALA A 85 -4.83 -1.91 8.06
CA ALA A 85 -5.53 -2.74 7.06
C ALA A 85 -5.23 -2.22 5.64
N GLU A 86 -4.19 -2.81 5.00
CA GLU A 86 -3.72 -2.41 3.68
C GLU A 86 -3.38 -3.60 2.80
N VAL A 87 -3.68 -3.48 1.51
CA VAL A 87 -3.50 -4.54 0.51
C VAL A 87 -2.03 -4.83 0.19
N TYR A 88 -1.15 -3.85 0.38
CA TYR A 88 0.24 -3.89 -0.10
C TYR A 88 1.10 -4.96 0.58
N THR A 89 0.80 -5.35 1.81
CA THR A 89 1.52 -6.41 2.52
C THR A 89 1.31 -7.78 1.89
N TRP A 90 0.09 -8.06 1.44
CA TRP A 90 -0.21 -9.27 0.68
C TRP A 90 0.38 -9.24 -0.72
N ASN A 91 0.34 -8.09 -1.41
CA ASN A 91 1.05 -7.92 -2.67
C ASN A 91 2.56 -8.22 -2.51
N ALA A 92 3.20 -7.75 -1.43
CA ALA A 92 4.60 -8.06 -1.14
C ALA A 92 4.82 -9.55 -0.82
N ALA A 93 3.89 -10.21 -0.10
CA ALA A 93 3.96 -11.64 0.17
C ALA A 93 3.95 -12.46 -1.12
N PHE A 94 3.03 -12.17 -2.03
CA PHE A 94 2.97 -12.81 -3.35
C PHE A 94 4.21 -12.49 -4.20
N MET A 95 4.61 -11.21 -4.31
CA MET A 95 5.79 -10.81 -5.07
C MET A 95 7.06 -11.52 -4.59
N THR A 96 7.27 -11.62 -3.27
CA THR A 96 8.45 -12.32 -2.73
C THR A 96 8.39 -13.82 -3.00
N GLY A 97 7.21 -14.43 -3.00
CA GLY A 97 6.98 -15.79 -3.47
C GLY A 97 7.30 -15.97 -4.97
N GLU A 98 6.86 -15.02 -5.81
CA GLU A 98 7.22 -14.97 -7.24
C GLU A 98 8.73 -14.91 -7.46
N LEU A 99 9.45 -14.09 -6.67
CA LEU A 99 10.92 -14.00 -6.75
C LEU A 99 11.61 -15.31 -6.36
N LEU A 100 11.09 -16.06 -5.38
CA LEU A 100 11.59 -17.40 -5.05
C LEU A 100 11.45 -18.36 -6.23
N LEU A 101 10.27 -18.35 -6.89
CA LEU A 101 10.02 -19.17 -8.08
C LEU A 101 10.86 -18.72 -9.27
N LEU A 102 11.06 -17.42 -9.46
CA LEU A 102 11.91 -16.87 -10.52
C LEU A 102 13.38 -17.32 -10.38
N ILE A 103 13.94 -17.22 -9.16
CA ILE A 103 15.30 -17.65 -8.89
C ILE A 103 15.43 -19.16 -9.11
N HIS A 104 14.47 -19.94 -8.62
CA HIS A 104 14.45 -21.39 -8.84
C HIS A 104 14.37 -21.72 -10.34
N LEU A 105 13.49 -21.07 -11.08
CA LEU A 105 13.30 -21.26 -12.52
C LEU A 105 14.56 -20.94 -13.33
N ILE A 106 15.27 -19.86 -12.98
CA ILE A 106 16.51 -19.48 -13.68
C ILE A 106 17.64 -20.48 -13.38
N ARG A 107 17.75 -20.97 -12.14
CA ARG A 107 18.80 -21.91 -11.71
C ARG A 107 18.55 -23.36 -12.13
N ALA A 108 17.31 -23.80 -12.03
CA ALA A 108 16.85 -25.14 -12.35
C ALA A 108 15.59 -25.09 -13.21
N PRO A 109 15.68 -24.81 -14.51
CA PRO A 109 14.54 -24.62 -15.40
C PRO A 109 13.65 -25.87 -15.45
N LYS A 110 12.41 -25.71 -14.93
CA LYS A 110 11.35 -26.71 -15.00
C LYS A 110 10.05 -26.02 -15.39
N TRP A 111 9.27 -26.63 -16.28
CA TRP A 111 8.02 -26.03 -16.75
C TRP A 111 7.00 -25.84 -15.61
N GLN A 112 6.99 -26.72 -14.60
CA GLN A 112 6.14 -26.59 -13.43
C GLN A 112 6.42 -25.29 -12.66
N ALA A 113 7.71 -24.93 -12.51
CA ALA A 113 8.11 -23.68 -11.86
C ALA A 113 7.68 -22.46 -12.69
N ALA A 114 7.72 -22.56 -14.02
CA ALA A 114 7.23 -21.52 -14.92
C ALA A 114 5.73 -21.29 -14.78
N VAL A 115 4.95 -22.38 -14.77
CA VAL A 115 3.49 -22.32 -14.56
C VAL A 115 3.16 -21.80 -13.16
N ALA A 116 3.85 -22.28 -12.12
CA ALA A 116 3.65 -21.82 -10.75
C ALA A 116 3.94 -20.32 -10.58
N LEU A 117 5.03 -19.81 -11.21
CA LEU A 117 5.35 -18.39 -11.21
C LEU A 117 4.24 -17.57 -11.87
N ALA A 118 3.77 -18.00 -13.03
CA ALA A 118 2.72 -17.32 -13.76
C ALA A 118 1.37 -17.36 -12.99
N PHE A 119 1.01 -18.51 -12.42
CA PHE A 119 -0.19 -18.65 -11.58
C PHE A 119 -0.14 -17.72 -10.34
N LEU A 120 1.01 -17.71 -9.64
CA LEU A 120 1.19 -16.86 -8.46
C LEU A 120 1.12 -15.38 -8.81
N ASN A 121 1.68 -14.97 -9.95
CA ASN A 121 1.57 -13.60 -10.44
C ASN A 121 0.13 -13.23 -10.83
N GLY A 122 -0.65 -14.17 -11.41
CA GLY A 122 -2.07 -14.00 -11.64
C GLY A 122 -2.88 -13.82 -10.35
N LEU A 123 -2.60 -14.62 -9.31
CA LEU A 123 -3.19 -14.41 -7.98
C LEU A 123 -2.82 -13.04 -7.42
N ASN A 124 -1.56 -12.65 -7.54
CA ASN A 124 -1.09 -11.35 -7.07
C ASN A 124 -1.76 -10.19 -7.82
N TRP A 125 -2.04 -10.34 -9.11
CA TRP A 125 -2.84 -9.35 -9.85
C TRP A 125 -4.26 -9.22 -9.30
N SER A 126 -4.86 -10.29 -8.82
CA SER A 126 -6.15 -10.26 -8.10
C SER A 126 -6.05 -9.60 -6.71
N VAL A 127 -4.83 -9.46 -6.17
CA VAL A 127 -4.55 -8.65 -4.97
C VAL A 127 -4.34 -7.19 -5.35
N HIS A 128 -3.40 -6.89 -6.27
CA HIS A 128 -3.09 -5.51 -6.65
C HIS A 128 -2.41 -5.40 -8.02
N ASN A 129 -2.72 -4.35 -8.77
CA ASN A 129 -2.17 -4.10 -10.12
C ASN A 129 -0.64 -3.95 -10.15
N LEU A 130 0.04 -3.65 -9.03
CA LEU A 130 1.51 -3.64 -8.94
C LEU A 130 2.15 -4.96 -9.39
N ALA A 131 1.42 -6.09 -9.29
CA ALA A 131 1.90 -7.39 -9.78
C ALA A 131 2.26 -7.38 -11.27
N LEU A 132 1.58 -6.57 -12.07
CA LEU A 132 1.82 -6.47 -13.51
C LEU A 132 3.17 -5.80 -13.84
N LEU A 133 3.80 -5.07 -12.92
CA LEU A 133 5.07 -4.41 -13.18
C LEU A 133 6.23 -5.42 -13.34
N ALA A 134 6.19 -6.56 -12.66
CA ALA A 134 7.20 -7.61 -12.81
C ALA A 134 6.92 -8.56 -14.00
N LEU A 135 5.67 -8.64 -14.47
CA LEU A 135 5.24 -9.56 -15.53
C LEU A 135 6.07 -9.46 -16.82
N PRO A 136 6.43 -8.29 -17.36
CA PRO A 136 7.28 -8.20 -18.57
C PRO A 136 8.62 -8.91 -18.39
N VAL A 137 9.24 -8.83 -17.20
CA VAL A 137 10.51 -9.50 -16.92
C VAL A 137 10.32 -11.01 -16.87
N TYR A 138 9.23 -11.49 -16.24
CA TYR A 138 8.91 -12.93 -16.20
C TYR A 138 8.70 -13.49 -17.60
N VAL A 139 7.96 -12.78 -18.46
CA VAL A 139 7.75 -13.17 -19.86
C VAL A 139 9.08 -13.23 -20.62
N VAL A 140 9.94 -12.22 -20.49
CA VAL A 140 11.27 -12.23 -21.12
C VAL A 140 12.12 -13.39 -20.65
N VAL A 141 12.14 -13.70 -19.34
CA VAL A 141 12.86 -14.84 -18.78
C VAL A 141 12.36 -16.16 -19.39
N LEU A 142 11.03 -16.36 -19.46
CA LEU A 142 10.44 -17.56 -20.06
C LEU A 142 10.81 -17.71 -21.54
N ILE A 143 10.68 -16.64 -22.33
CA ILE A 143 11.04 -16.64 -23.76
C ILE A 143 12.53 -16.99 -23.93
N VAL A 144 13.43 -16.41 -23.13
CA VAL A 144 14.86 -16.69 -23.19
C VAL A 144 15.15 -18.15 -22.85
N LEU A 145 14.49 -18.72 -21.82
CA LEU A 145 14.67 -20.11 -21.45
C LEU A 145 14.19 -21.09 -22.54
N VAL A 146 13.07 -20.76 -23.21
CA VAL A 146 12.58 -21.54 -24.36
C VAL A 146 13.55 -21.44 -25.56
N LYS A 147 13.98 -20.23 -25.92
CA LYS A 147 14.97 -20.03 -27.01
C LYS A 147 16.28 -20.75 -26.76
N LYS A 148 16.70 -20.81 -25.49
CA LYS A 148 17.89 -21.60 -25.07
C LYS A 148 17.63 -23.11 -24.95
N ARG A 149 16.46 -23.61 -25.35
CA ARG A 149 16.01 -25.01 -25.24
C ARG A 149 16.11 -25.60 -23.82
N LYS A 150 16.02 -24.72 -22.80
CA LYS A 150 15.96 -25.13 -21.38
C LYS A 150 14.53 -25.43 -20.92
N LEU A 151 13.54 -24.94 -21.65
CA LEU A 151 12.11 -25.24 -21.48
C LEU A 151 11.52 -25.62 -22.84
N PRO A 152 10.50 -26.53 -22.87
CA PRO A 152 9.77 -26.81 -24.09
C PRO A 152 8.90 -25.60 -24.51
N ALA A 153 8.65 -25.43 -25.81
CA ALA A 153 7.89 -24.28 -26.32
C ALA A 153 6.46 -24.19 -25.74
N TRP A 154 5.80 -25.32 -25.51
CA TRP A 154 4.48 -25.36 -24.91
C TRP A 154 4.42 -24.83 -23.47
N ALA A 155 5.56 -24.73 -22.77
CA ALA A 155 5.62 -24.13 -21.44
C ALA A 155 5.17 -22.66 -21.45
N LEU A 156 5.28 -21.94 -22.58
CA LEU A 156 4.73 -20.58 -22.71
C LEU A 156 3.21 -20.59 -22.63
N ALA A 157 2.56 -21.47 -23.40
CA ALA A 157 1.10 -21.58 -23.38
C ALA A 157 0.60 -22.07 -22.01
N ALA A 158 1.27 -23.05 -21.41
CA ALA A 158 0.94 -23.51 -20.06
C ALA A 158 1.11 -22.43 -18.99
N SER A 159 2.16 -21.57 -19.10
CA SER A 159 2.33 -20.45 -18.19
C SER A 159 1.26 -19.36 -18.40
N ALA A 160 0.86 -19.09 -19.65
CA ALA A 160 -0.25 -18.19 -19.93
C ALA A 160 -1.57 -18.71 -19.32
N ALA A 161 -1.85 -20.00 -19.47
CA ALA A 161 -3.01 -20.64 -18.82
C ALA A 161 -2.92 -20.58 -17.28
N GLY A 162 -1.71 -20.76 -16.72
CA GLY A 162 -1.45 -20.58 -15.29
C GLY A 162 -1.76 -19.15 -14.82
N PHE A 163 -1.31 -18.14 -15.55
CA PHE A 163 -1.60 -16.73 -15.23
C PHE A 163 -3.12 -16.46 -15.29
N VAL A 164 -3.80 -16.89 -16.34
CA VAL A 164 -5.25 -16.73 -16.49
C VAL A 164 -6.01 -17.43 -15.35
N SER A 165 -5.59 -18.65 -14.97
CA SER A 165 -6.20 -19.38 -13.84
C SER A 165 -5.96 -18.65 -12.51
N GLY A 166 -4.76 -18.14 -12.26
CA GLY A 166 -4.46 -17.38 -11.05
C GLY A 166 -5.25 -16.07 -10.96
N SER A 167 -5.45 -15.40 -12.10
CA SER A 167 -6.20 -14.14 -12.18
C SER A 167 -7.70 -14.33 -12.43
N ALA A 168 -8.21 -15.56 -12.40
CA ALA A 168 -9.59 -15.87 -12.78
C ALA A 168 -10.63 -15.02 -12.03
N LEU A 169 -10.43 -14.79 -10.73
CA LEU A 169 -11.32 -13.96 -9.93
C LEU A 169 -11.42 -12.53 -10.49
N TYR A 170 -10.28 -11.93 -10.86
CA TYR A 170 -10.26 -10.58 -11.42
C TYR A 170 -10.78 -10.54 -12.85
N ILE A 171 -10.44 -11.54 -13.66
CA ILE A 171 -10.96 -11.68 -15.04
C ILE A 171 -12.49 -11.81 -15.04
N ILE A 172 -13.08 -12.60 -14.14
CA ILE A 172 -14.53 -12.72 -13.97
C ILE A 172 -15.15 -11.34 -13.71
N MET A 173 -14.53 -10.51 -12.85
CA MET A 173 -15.03 -9.15 -12.59
C MET A 173 -14.94 -8.26 -13.83
N ILE A 174 -13.87 -8.36 -14.63
CA ILE A 174 -13.71 -7.62 -15.89
C ILE A 174 -14.81 -8.02 -16.88
N VAL A 175 -15.01 -9.33 -17.06
CA VAL A 175 -16.05 -9.85 -17.97
C VAL A 175 -17.45 -9.41 -17.51
N PHE A 176 -17.74 -9.53 -16.22
CA PHE A 176 -19.03 -9.06 -15.68
C PHE A 176 -19.24 -7.56 -15.92
N LEU A 177 -18.24 -6.72 -15.69
CA LEU A 177 -18.34 -5.29 -15.98
C LEU A 177 -18.52 -5.01 -17.47
N ALA A 178 -17.81 -5.76 -18.34
CA ALA A 178 -17.94 -5.65 -19.79
C ALA A 178 -19.38 -5.97 -20.26
N LEU A 179 -19.96 -7.07 -19.75
CA LEU A 179 -21.33 -7.45 -20.05
C LEU A 179 -22.34 -6.41 -19.52
N LYS A 180 -22.16 -5.91 -18.30
CA LYS A 180 -23.03 -4.90 -17.70
C LYS A 180 -22.98 -3.55 -18.43
N LYS A 181 -21.84 -3.15 -18.99
CA LYS A 181 -21.64 -1.86 -19.66
C LYS A 181 -21.73 -1.93 -21.18
N GLY A 182 -21.71 -3.14 -21.76
CA GLY A 182 -21.65 -3.34 -23.20
C GLY A 182 -20.33 -2.89 -23.86
N ASP A 183 -19.26 -2.73 -23.06
CA ASP A 183 -17.99 -2.18 -23.54
C ASP A 183 -16.79 -2.87 -22.85
N LEU A 184 -16.13 -3.75 -23.60
CA LEU A 184 -14.96 -4.50 -23.13
C LEU A 184 -13.75 -3.60 -22.87
N TRP A 185 -13.51 -2.61 -23.72
CA TRP A 185 -12.36 -1.71 -23.57
C TRP A 185 -12.50 -0.83 -22.34
N ARG A 186 -13.71 -0.36 -22.07
CA ARG A 186 -14.01 0.38 -20.84
C ARG A 186 -13.80 -0.48 -19.59
N ALA A 187 -14.17 -1.75 -19.64
CA ALA A 187 -13.94 -2.69 -18.54
C ALA A 187 -12.45 -2.95 -18.31
N ILE A 188 -11.67 -3.18 -19.39
CA ILE A 188 -10.22 -3.37 -19.31
C ILE A 188 -9.53 -2.09 -18.79
N SER A 189 -9.89 -0.91 -19.30
CA SER A 189 -9.34 0.37 -18.83
C SER A 189 -9.66 0.59 -17.35
N SER A 190 -10.88 0.26 -16.92
CA SER A 190 -11.29 0.30 -15.49
C SER A 190 -10.44 -0.63 -14.62
N ALA A 191 -10.09 -1.82 -15.11
CA ALA A 191 -9.26 -2.79 -14.39
C ALA A 191 -7.79 -2.35 -14.29
N LEU A 192 -7.23 -1.79 -15.35
CA LEU A 192 -5.81 -1.41 -15.38
C LEU A 192 -5.55 -0.07 -14.68
N PHE A 193 -6.44 0.90 -14.86
CA PHE A 193 -6.19 2.28 -14.48
C PHE A 193 -7.25 2.88 -13.55
N GLY A 194 -8.50 2.45 -13.65
CA GLY A 194 -9.61 3.12 -12.97
C GLY A 194 -9.67 4.60 -13.32
N ARG A 195 -9.79 5.46 -12.31
CA ARG A 195 -9.74 6.93 -12.44
C ARG A 195 -8.32 7.50 -12.51
N TYR A 196 -7.28 6.66 -12.40
CA TYR A 196 -5.90 7.09 -12.23
C TYR A 196 -5.09 7.05 -13.52
N THR A 197 -5.70 6.93 -14.71
CA THR A 197 -5.00 6.80 -16.00
C THR A 197 -3.91 7.85 -16.17
N SER A 198 -4.23 9.13 -15.96
CA SER A 198 -3.27 10.25 -16.12
C SER A 198 -2.12 10.19 -15.12
N LYS A 199 -2.36 9.62 -13.93
CA LYS A 199 -1.34 9.47 -12.88
C LYS A 199 -0.46 8.24 -13.11
N VAL A 200 -1.06 7.11 -13.50
CA VAL A 200 -0.35 5.87 -13.84
C VAL A 200 0.57 6.07 -15.04
N LEU A 201 0.09 6.79 -16.08
CA LEU A 201 0.84 7.08 -17.29
C LEU A 201 1.68 8.37 -17.19
N ASN A 202 1.75 8.99 -16.01
CA ASN A 202 2.54 10.20 -15.82
C ASN A 202 4.04 9.92 -16.06
N VAL A 203 4.67 10.74 -16.87
CA VAL A 203 6.12 10.75 -17.14
C VAL A 203 6.79 12.05 -16.71
N GLN A 204 5.99 13.04 -16.28
CA GLN A 204 6.49 14.34 -15.87
C GLN A 204 7.08 14.25 -14.47
N THR A 205 8.18 14.96 -14.25
CA THR A 205 8.81 15.18 -12.97
C THR A 205 8.83 16.67 -12.65
N SER A 206 8.72 17.02 -11.38
CA SER A 206 8.82 18.39 -10.90
C SER A 206 9.73 18.46 -9.69
N TRP A 207 10.23 19.65 -9.37
CA TRP A 207 11.03 19.88 -8.18
C TRP A 207 10.26 19.52 -6.89
N HIS A 208 8.96 19.79 -6.87
CA HIS A 208 8.09 19.38 -5.76
C HIS A 208 8.08 17.85 -5.60
N PHE A 209 7.97 17.14 -6.72
CA PHE A 209 7.93 15.68 -6.74
C PHE A 209 9.27 15.05 -6.33
N LEU A 210 10.37 15.66 -6.76
CA LEU A 210 11.72 15.26 -6.32
C LEU A 210 11.89 15.42 -4.80
N LYS A 211 11.49 16.57 -4.24
CA LYS A 211 11.51 16.80 -2.78
C LYS A 211 10.68 15.77 -2.03
N HIS A 212 9.48 15.46 -2.51
CA HIS A 212 8.61 14.46 -1.91
C HIS A 212 9.25 13.07 -1.92
N ASN A 213 9.76 12.62 -3.06
CA ASN A 213 10.47 11.35 -3.17
C ASN A 213 11.71 11.29 -2.26
N THR A 214 12.45 12.39 -2.15
CA THR A 214 13.61 12.48 -1.24
C THR A 214 13.16 12.35 0.21
N ALA A 215 12.09 13.01 0.62
CA ALA A 215 11.54 12.88 1.97
C ALA A 215 11.09 11.45 2.30
N LEU A 216 10.42 10.78 1.36
CA LEU A 216 10.06 9.36 1.50
C LEU A 216 11.30 8.46 1.58
N GLY A 217 12.33 8.76 0.79
CA GLY A 217 13.63 8.07 0.86
C GLY A 217 14.28 8.24 2.23
N LEU A 218 14.39 9.47 2.71
CA LEU A 218 14.97 9.77 4.03
C LEU A 218 14.20 9.08 5.16
N LEU A 219 12.88 9.00 5.05
CA LEU A 219 12.05 8.34 6.06
C LEU A 219 12.30 6.82 6.12
N ASN A 220 12.54 6.16 4.98
CA ASN A 220 12.73 4.72 4.91
C ASN A 220 14.20 4.28 5.11
N PHE A 221 15.17 5.11 4.71
CA PHE A 221 16.59 4.75 4.68
C PHE A 221 17.43 5.44 5.76
N VAL A 222 16.91 5.53 6.97
CA VAL A 222 17.64 6.02 8.16
C VAL A 222 18.65 4.97 8.69
N ASN A 223 19.29 4.23 7.76
CA ASN A 223 20.17 3.11 8.05
C ASN A 223 21.21 2.89 6.92
N PHE A 224 21.99 1.83 6.98
CA PHE A 224 23.01 1.52 5.98
C PHE A 224 22.50 0.72 4.75
N SER A 225 21.19 0.58 4.54
CA SER A 225 20.64 -0.22 3.43
C SER A 225 21.03 0.30 2.06
N VAL A 226 21.02 1.62 1.84
CA VAL A 226 21.35 2.21 0.52
C VAL A 226 22.82 1.97 0.13
N PRO A 227 23.84 2.33 0.95
CA PRO A 227 25.22 2.04 0.58
C PRO A 227 25.48 0.54 0.40
N LEU A 228 24.86 -0.32 1.22
CA LEU A 228 24.95 -1.77 1.04
C LEU A 228 24.30 -2.22 -0.28
N ALA A 229 23.14 -1.67 -0.65
CA ALA A 229 22.48 -1.98 -1.92
C ALA A 229 23.32 -1.54 -3.13
N VAL A 230 23.95 -0.37 -3.07
CA VAL A 230 24.84 0.12 -4.14
C VAL A 230 26.00 -0.87 -4.35
N ILE A 231 26.67 -1.30 -3.27
CA ILE A 231 27.73 -2.30 -3.34
C ILE A 231 27.19 -3.62 -3.93
N GLY A 232 25.97 -4.01 -3.52
CA GLY A 232 25.30 -5.20 -3.99
C GLY A 232 24.99 -5.16 -5.48
N TRP A 233 24.48 -4.05 -6.01
CA TRP A 233 24.21 -3.90 -7.45
C TRP A 233 25.46 -4.08 -8.29
N PHE A 234 26.58 -3.48 -7.91
CA PHE A 234 27.86 -3.69 -8.59
C PHE A 234 28.39 -5.13 -8.45
N GLY A 235 28.16 -5.78 -7.31
CA GLY A 235 28.52 -7.18 -7.06
C GLY A 235 27.59 -8.20 -7.68
N MET A 236 26.34 -7.84 -7.99
CA MET A 236 25.27 -8.78 -8.32
C MET A 236 25.59 -9.67 -9.53
N LYS A 237 26.16 -9.10 -10.61
CA LYS A 237 26.55 -9.87 -11.80
C LYS A 237 27.59 -10.95 -11.46
N ARG A 238 28.56 -10.63 -10.61
CA ARG A 238 29.61 -11.55 -10.19
C ARG A 238 29.06 -12.65 -9.27
N CYS A 239 28.21 -12.31 -8.34
CA CYS A 239 27.70 -13.25 -7.34
C CYS A 239 26.59 -14.16 -7.88
N LEU A 240 25.72 -13.66 -8.77
CA LEU A 240 24.48 -14.34 -9.18
C LEU A 240 24.50 -14.81 -10.64
N GLY A 241 25.51 -14.40 -11.43
CA GLY A 241 25.52 -14.54 -12.88
C GLY A 241 24.69 -13.47 -13.60
N GLY A 242 25.06 -13.20 -14.87
CA GLY A 242 24.51 -12.05 -15.60
C GLY A 242 23.00 -12.10 -15.84
N PHE A 243 22.42 -13.29 -16.05
CA PHE A 243 21.01 -13.43 -16.39
C PHE A 243 20.09 -13.18 -15.20
N LEU A 244 20.38 -13.77 -14.04
CA LEU A 244 19.63 -13.54 -12.82
C LEU A 244 19.80 -12.08 -12.33
N ALA A 245 21.02 -11.56 -12.35
CA ALA A 245 21.29 -10.17 -12.00
C ALA A 245 20.48 -9.19 -12.88
N ALA A 246 20.47 -9.41 -14.21
CA ALA A 246 19.70 -8.58 -15.13
C ALA A 246 18.19 -8.62 -14.84
N ALA A 247 17.63 -9.79 -14.55
CA ALA A 247 16.21 -9.91 -14.19
C ALA A 247 15.87 -9.14 -12.92
N LEU A 248 16.67 -9.28 -11.85
CA LEU A 248 16.44 -8.58 -10.59
C LEU A 248 16.63 -7.06 -10.73
N ILE A 249 17.64 -6.61 -11.47
CA ILE A 249 17.84 -5.17 -11.76
C ILE A 249 16.67 -4.62 -12.56
N ALA A 250 16.19 -5.35 -13.60
CA ALA A 250 15.06 -4.90 -14.42
C ALA A 250 13.79 -4.74 -13.57
N ILE A 251 13.47 -5.71 -12.69
CA ILE A 251 12.33 -5.59 -11.77
C ILE A 251 12.50 -4.37 -10.86
N THR A 252 13.71 -4.15 -10.31
CA THR A 252 14.01 -2.98 -9.46
C THR A 252 13.76 -1.67 -10.20
N VAL A 253 14.31 -1.54 -11.42
CA VAL A 253 14.17 -0.32 -12.23
C VAL A 253 12.71 -0.04 -12.60
N ILE A 254 11.95 -1.08 -12.96
CA ILE A 254 10.52 -0.91 -13.30
C ILE A 254 9.71 -0.44 -12.09
N HIS A 255 9.83 -1.10 -10.94
CA HIS A 255 9.08 -0.71 -9.74
C HIS A 255 9.50 0.66 -9.22
N PHE A 256 10.80 0.93 -9.12
CA PHE A 256 11.31 2.21 -8.63
C PHE A 256 10.97 3.33 -9.61
N GLY A 257 11.14 3.12 -10.91
CA GLY A 257 10.76 4.08 -11.95
C GLY A 257 9.26 4.37 -11.97
N PHE A 258 8.42 3.37 -11.69
CA PHE A 258 6.98 3.59 -11.57
C PHE A 258 6.66 4.46 -10.35
N VAL A 259 7.09 4.07 -9.15
CA VAL A 259 6.66 4.74 -7.92
C VAL A 259 7.17 6.17 -7.83
N THR A 260 8.40 6.45 -8.28
CA THR A 260 8.98 7.79 -8.20
C THR A 260 8.31 8.83 -9.10
N ARG A 261 7.49 8.39 -10.07
CA ARG A 261 6.71 9.26 -10.96
C ARG A 261 5.19 9.17 -10.77
N TYR A 262 4.72 8.43 -9.78
CA TYR A 262 3.29 8.20 -9.52
C TYR A 262 2.74 9.21 -8.51
N PRO A 263 2.08 10.31 -8.94
CA PRO A 263 1.69 11.43 -8.08
C PRO A 263 0.36 11.17 -7.38
N VAL A 264 0.36 10.32 -6.36
CA VAL A 264 -0.82 10.03 -5.52
C VAL A 264 -0.53 10.37 -4.06
N PRO A 265 -1.54 10.72 -3.25
CA PRO A 265 -1.35 11.10 -1.84
C PRO A 265 -0.70 10.00 -1.00
N ASP A 266 -0.99 8.74 -1.31
CA ASP A 266 -0.49 7.54 -0.66
C ASP A 266 0.70 6.89 -1.40
N GLN A 267 1.49 7.67 -2.14
CA GLN A 267 2.64 7.19 -2.92
C GLN A 267 3.59 6.31 -2.10
N PHE A 268 3.73 6.58 -0.80
CA PHE A 268 4.64 5.82 0.07
C PHE A 268 4.29 4.32 0.13
N THR A 269 3.02 3.94 -0.04
CA THR A 269 2.57 2.54 -0.02
C THR A 269 3.10 1.76 -1.23
N PHE A 270 3.20 2.44 -2.38
CA PHE A 270 3.71 1.87 -3.64
C PHE A 270 5.24 1.68 -3.63
N LEU A 271 5.96 2.22 -2.63
CA LEU A 271 7.40 1.99 -2.45
C LEU A 271 7.73 0.57 -2.02
N LEU A 272 6.80 -0.17 -1.41
CA LEU A 272 7.07 -1.46 -0.77
C LEU A 272 7.78 -2.46 -1.69
N PRO A 273 7.37 -2.71 -2.95
CA PRO A 273 8.13 -3.56 -3.86
C PRO A 273 9.57 -3.09 -4.11
N SER A 274 9.76 -1.77 -4.23
CA SER A 274 11.10 -1.20 -4.42
C SER A 274 11.99 -1.39 -3.20
N LEU A 275 11.44 -1.26 -1.99
CA LEU A 275 12.17 -1.52 -0.74
C LEU A 275 12.61 -2.97 -0.63
N VAL A 276 11.75 -3.92 -1.02
CA VAL A 276 12.08 -5.35 -1.13
C VAL A 276 13.28 -5.56 -2.05
N MET A 277 13.24 -4.98 -3.25
CA MET A 277 14.32 -5.16 -4.25
C MET A 277 15.63 -4.51 -3.81
N ILE A 278 15.58 -3.33 -3.19
CA ILE A 278 16.75 -2.65 -2.63
C ILE A 278 17.37 -3.49 -1.51
N MET A 279 16.55 -4.10 -0.66
CA MET A 279 17.06 -4.96 0.42
C MET A 279 17.68 -6.26 -0.09
N LEU A 280 17.16 -6.84 -1.17
CA LEU A 280 17.82 -7.98 -1.83
C LEU A 280 19.18 -7.58 -2.39
N ALA A 281 19.30 -6.40 -3.00
CA ALA A 281 20.60 -5.89 -3.42
C ALA A 281 21.53 -5.65 -2.21
N ALA A 282 21.02 -5.08 -1.12
CA ALA A 282 21.79 -4.87 0.11
C ALA A 282 22.31 -6.20 0.69
N SER A 283 21.53 -7.28 0.63
CA SER A 283 21.99 -8.62 1.07
C SER A 283 23.22 -9.11 0.30
N VAL A 284 23.25 -8.88 -1.02
CA VAL A 284 24.42 -9.18 -1.85
C VAL A 284 25.61 -8.29 -1.45
N GLY A 285 25.37 -7.00 -1.17
CA GLY A 285 26.40 -6.08 -0.69
C GLY A 285 27.01 -6.49 0.64
N VAL A 286 26.17 -6.95 1.58
CA VAL A 286 26.61 -7.55 2.85
C VAL A 286 27.53 -8.75 2.59
N SER A 287 27.13 -9.65 1.67
CA SER A 287 27.94 -10.83 1.32
C SER A 287 29.30 -10.44 0.74
N VAL A 288 29.29 -9.51 -0.23
CA VAL A 288 30.53 -9.01 -0.89
C VAL A 288 31.51 -8.44 0.13
N LEU A 289 31.03 -7.63 1.09
CA LEU A 289 31.86 -7.07 2.13
C LEU A 289 32.32 -8.12 3.13
N ALA A 290 31.45 -9.00 3.56
CA ALA A 290 31.77 -10.04 4.54
C ALA A 290 32.84 -11.04 4.05
N GLU A 291 33.00 -11.18 2.72
CA GLU A 291 34.00 -12.05 2.09
C GLU A 291 35.39 -11.44 1.96
N ARG A 292 35.49 -10.09 2.06
CA ARG A 292 36.79 -9.40 1.89
C ARG A 292 37.81 -9.73 2.98
N SER A 293 37.39 -9.71 4.25
CA SER A 293 38.25 -10.04 5.39
C SER A 293 37.44 -10.19 6.67
N LYS A 294 38.07 -10.73 7.75
CA LYS A 294 37.45 -10.81 9.09
C LYS A 294 37.03 -9.43 9.62
N LYS A 295 37.85 -8.38 9.39
CA LYS A 295 37.52 -7.00 9.79
C LYS A 295 36.27 -6.48 9.08
N TRP A 296 36.16 -6.68 7.77
CA TRP A 296 34.99 -6.29 7.00
C TRP A 296 33.74 -7.07 7.42
N ARG A 297 33.88 -8.35 7.74
CA ARG A 297 32.75 -9.15 8.26
C ARG A 297 32.20 -8.59 9.56
N ILE A 298 33.09 -8.23 10.52
CA ILE A 298 32.67 -7.61 11.79
C ILE A 298 32.02 -6.25 11.52
N ALA A 299 32.62 -5.42 10.68
CA ALA A 299 32.08 -4.10 10.35
C ALA A 299 30.67 -4.16 9.73
N VAL A 300 30.43 -5.11 8.81
CA VAL A 300 29.13 -5.23 8.15
C VAL A 300 28.07 -5.86 9.07
N ILE A 301 28.44 -6.78 9.97
CA ILE A 301 27.54 -7.28 11.01
C ILE A 301 27.12 -6.13 11.92
N PHE A 302 28.06 -5.29 12.33
CA PHE A 302 27.77 -4.09 13.14
C PHE A 302 26.85 -3.12 12.37
N ALA A 303 27.14 -2.85 11.09
CA ALA A 303 26.28 -2.02 10.24
C ALA A 303 24.84 -2.58 10.13
N CYS A 304 24.69 -3.90 9.98
CA CYS A 304 23.37 -4.53 9.99
C CYS A 304 22.66 -4.36 11.35
N ALA A 305 23.36 -4.58 12.47
CA ALA A 305 22.80 -4.41 13.80
C ALA A 305 22.35 -2.94 14.05
N VAL A 306 23.18 -1.97 13.70
CA VAL A 306 22.83 -0.55 13.76
C VAL A 306 21.62 -0.25 12.86
N SER A 307 21.56 -0.84 11.66
CA SER A 307 20.45 -0.65 10.73
C SER A 307 19.11 -1.22 11.24
N VAL A 308 19.14 -2.13 12.19
CA VAL A 308 17.92 -2.63 12.87
C VAL A 308 17.55 -1.76 14.08
N ILE A 309 18.54 -1.34 14.87
CA ILE A 309 18.32 -0.66 16.16
C ILE A 309 18.03 0.83 15.96
N MET A 310 18.72 1.49 15.02
CA MET A 310 18.66 2.95 14.86
C MET A 310 17.30 3.47 14.36
N PRO A 311 16.61 2.86 13.37
CA PRO A 311 15.36 3.40 12.85
C PRO A 311 14.26 3.56 13.91
N PRO A 312 13.94 2.57 14.77
CA PRO A 312 12.96 2.73 15.84
C PRO A 312 13.27 3.91 16.77
N ILE A 313 14.55 4.10 17.12
CA ILE A 313 15.00 5.21 17.99
C ILE A 313 14.78 6.55 17.30
N ILE A 314 15.16 6.65 16.02
CA ILE A 314 14.98 7.87 15.23
C ILE A 314 13.50 8.22 15.12
N TYR A 315 12.63 7.27 14.73
CA TYR A 315 11.20 7.54 14.61
C TYR A 315 10.59 7.98 15.95
N ALA A 316 10.97 7.35 17.06
CA ALA A 316 10.48 7.73 18.38
C ALA A 316 10.90 9.14 18.82
N LYS A 317 12.11 9.58 18.46
CA LYS A 317 12.68 10.87 18.90
C LYS A 317 12.35 12.03 17.96
N THR A 318 12.15 11.77 16.66
CA THR A 318 11.97 12.82 15.64
C THR A 318 10.79 13.77 15.93
N PRO A 319 9.60 13.36 16.38
CA PRO A 319 8.53 14.31 16.71
C PRO A 319 8.95 15.34 17.75
N LYS A 320 9.64 14.90 18.82
CA LYS A 320 10.15 15.81 19.86
C LYS A 320 11.25 16.74 19.35
N ILE A 321 12.12 16.26 18.46
CA ILE A 321 13.16 17.08 17.83
C ILE A 321 12.52 18.17 16.97
N ILE A 322 11.51 17.85 16.15
CA ILE A 322 10.77 18.83 15.34
C ILE A 322 10.13 19.89 16.22
N GLU A 323 9.51 19.49 17.33
CA GLU A 323 8.92 20.41 18.31
C GLU A 323 9.97 21.37 18.91
N LEU A 324 11.09 20.84 19.37
CA LEU A 324 12.18 21.62 20.00
C LEU A 324 12.89 22.57 19.01
N THR A 325 13.00 22.19 17.74
CA THR A 325 13.65 23.02 16.71
C THR A 325 12.74 24.09 16.14
N GLY A 326 11.43 24.07 16.46
CA GLY A 326 10.46 25.02 15.94
C GLY A 326 10.22 24.90 14.42
N ILE A 327 10.65 23.80 13.79
CA ILE A 327 10.43 23.56 12.35
C ILE A 327 8.93 23.53 12.07
N LYS A 328 8.44 24.50 11.30
CA LYS A 328 7.05 24.55 10.87
C LYS A 328 6.81 23.53 9.75
N VAL A 329 6.18 22.41 10.09
CA VAL A 329 5.69 21.46 9.10
C VAL A 329 4.35 21.96 8.55
N LYS A 330 4.27 22.19 7.23
CA LYS A 330 3.04 22.61 6.58
C LYS A 330 1.99 21.50 6.75
N ARG A 331 0.90 21.82 7.42
CA ARG A 331 -0.23 20.91 7.64
C ARG A 331 -1.30 21.23 6.59
N GLU A 332 -1.65 20.26 5.77
CA GLU A 332 -2.74 20.44 4.79
C GLU A 332 -4.12 20.44 5.46
N ARG A 333 -4.29 19.65 6.52
CA ARG A 333 -5.53 19.51 7.26
C ARG A 333 -5.23 19.19 8.73
N GLN A 334 -5.82 19.92 9.65
CA GLN A 334 -5.85 19.52 11.06
C GLN A 334 -7.01 18.56 11.29
N ARG A 335 -6.71 17.36 11.77
CA ARG A 335 -7.72 16.38 12.16
C ARG A 335 -7.87 16.40 13.66
N PRO A 336 -9.11 16.41 14.19
CA PRO A 336 -9.35 16.31 15.64
C PRO A 336 -8.65 15.08 16.23
N TYR A 337 -8.18 15.19 17.47
CA TYR A 337 -7.50 14.12 18.23
C TYR A 337 -6.20 13.60 17.62
N ARG A 338 -5.70 14.15 16.51
CA ARG A 338 -4.56 13.63 15.79
C ARG A 338 -3.37 14.59 15.81
N ASP A 339 -2.25 14.14 16.35
CA ASP A 339 -0.96 14.77 16.14
C ASP A 339 -0.40 14.34 14.78
N GLU A 340 -0.47 15.23 13.79
CA GLU A 340 -0.07 14.94 12.41
C GLU A 340 1.42 14.61 12.29
N ILE A 341 2.32 15.25 13.07
CA ILE A 341 3.75 14.97 13.01
C ILE A 341 4.01 13.56 13.53
N ARG A 342 3.48 13.25 14.70
CA ARG A 342 3.60 11.95 15.33
C ARG A 342 2.98 10.86 14.46
N TYR A 343 1.82 11.13 13.89
CA TYR A 343 1.13 10.19 13.00
C TYR A 343 1.98 9.82 11.78
N TRP A 344 2.60 10.80 11.10
CA TRP A 344 3.37 10.54 9.88
C TRP A 344 4.78 10.01 10.13
N VAL A 345 5.39 10.33 11.27
CA VAL A 345 6.78 9.94 11.57
C VAL A 345 6.86 8.58 12.28
N ILE A 346 5.90 8.26 13.17
CA ILE A 346 5.92 7.01 13.93
C ILE A 346 5.19 5.92 13.16
N PRO A 347 5.88 4.85 12.68
CA PRO A 347 5.25 3.83 11.87
C PRO A 347 4.32 2.88 12.64
N TRP A 348 4.58 2.62 13.93
CA TRP A 348 3.69 1.76 14.73
C TRP A 348 2.41 2.50 15.13
N LYS A 349 1.26 1.86 14.89
CA LYS A 349 -0.08 2.45 15.06
C LYS A 349 -0.90 1.86 16.19
N HIS A 350 -0.31 1.03 17.06
CA HIS A 350 -1.03 0.34 18.12
C HIS A 350 -1.74 1.27 19.12
N ASN A 351 -1.27 2.52 19.27
CA ASN A 351 -1.87 3.55 20.14
C ASN A 351 -2.59 4.64 19.35
N GLU A 352 -2.78 4.48 18.03
CA GLU A 352 -3.43 5.49 17.19
C GLU A 352 -4.94 5.27 17.18
N ARG A 353 -5.65 6.08 17.98
CA ARG A 353 -7.10 6.00 18.14
C ARG A 353 -7.82 7.28 17.70
N SER A 354 -7.14 8.20 17.02
CA SER A 354 -7.73 9.49 16.67
C SER A 354 -8.96 9.38 15.77
N ALA A 355 -9.01 8.39 14.88
CA ALA A 355 -10.16 8.15 14.00
C ALA A 355 -11.38 7.65 14.79
N GLU A 356 -11.17 6.77 15.76
CA GLU A 356 -12.20 6.25 16.66
C GLU A 356 -12.73 7.37 17.56
N GLN A 357 -11.85 8.11 18.24
CA GLN A 357 -12.21 9.23 19.10
C GLN A 357 -13.00 10.32 18.33
N PHE A 358 -12.58 10.60 17.10
CA PHE A 358 -13.33 11.51 16.23
C PHE A 358 -14.73 10.96 15.92
N ALA A 359 -14.85 9.69 15.56
CA ALA A 359 -16.12 9.09 15.19
C ALA A 359 -17.10 9.05 16.37
N GLU A 360 -16.63 8.66 17.56
CA GLU A 360 -17.42 8.67 18.79
C GLU A 360 -17.94 10.07 19.14
N ALA A 361 -17.06 11.07 19.10
CA ALA A 361 -17.44 12.46 19.38
C ALA A 361 -18.40 13.01 18.33
N ALA A 362 -18.19 12.72 17.05
CA ALA A 362 -19.02 13.19 15.95
C ALA A 362 -20.43 12.57 15.99
N LEU A 363 -20.55 11.28 16.25
CA LEU A 363 -21.84 10.59 16.40
C LEU A 363 -22.60 11.15 17.59
N LYS A 364 -21.94 11.37 18.73
CA LYS A 364 -22.54 11.98 19.91
C LYS A 364 -23.01 13.41 19.66
N GLN A 365 -22.23 14.22 18.93
CA GLN A 365 -22.61 15.60 18.58
C GLN A 365 -23.85 15.65 17.67
N ALA A 366 -24.03 14.66 16.79
CA ALA A 366 -25.14 14.61 15.84
C ALA A 366 -26.45 14.06 16.43
N LEU A 367 -26.50 13.69 17.71
CA LEU A 367 -27.73 13.23 18.39
C LEU A 367 -28.66 14.37 18.76
N PRO A 368 -29.99 14.11 18.78
CA PRO A 368 -30.71 13.02 18.15
C PRO A 368 -30.94 13.27 16.64
N ASN A 369 -31.07 12.23 15.85
CA ASN A 369 -31.52 12.27 14.44
C ASN A 369 -30.73 13.17 13.47
N GLY A 370 -29.43 13.46 13.74
CA GLY A 370 -28.61 14.27 12.88
C GLY A 370 -28.18 13.57 11.59
N ILE A 371 -27.79 14.36 10.60
CA ILE A 371 -27.18 13.88 9.34
C ILE A 371 -25.74 14.36 9.29
N ILE A 372 -24.78 13.43 9.19
CA ILE A 372 -23.35 13.76 9.00
C ILE A 372 -22.98 13.56 7.54
N ILE A 373 -22.57 14.62 6.85
CA ILE A 373 -22.02 14.55 5.50
C ILE A 373 -20.49 14.52 5.60
N SER A 374 -19.88 13.46 5.09
CA SER A 374 -18.43 13.25 5.24
C SER A 374 -17.75 12.87 3.94
N ASP A 375 -16.44 13.13 3.86
CA ASP A 375 -15.55 12.56 2.86
C ASP A 375 -15.17 11.11 3.24
N LEU A 376 -14.52 10.41 2.31
CA LEU A 376 -14.05 9.03 2.52
C LEU A 376 -13.17 8.87 3.78
N THR A 377 -12.41 9.91 4.15
CA THR A 377 -11.49 9.85 5.29
C THR A 377 -12.24 9.67 6.61
N ALA A 378 -13.40 10.31 6.77
CA ALA A 378 -14.19 10.25 7.97
C ALA A 378 -15.37 9.26 7.89
N TYR A 379 -15.84 8.93 6.69
CA TYR A 379 -16.99 8.06 6.46
C TYR A 379 -16.82 6.67 7.10
N TYR A 380 -15.75 5.98 6.74
CA TYR A 380 -15.55 4.61 7.22
C TYR A 380 -15.34 4.52 8.74
N PRO A 381 -14.56 5.39 9.40
CA PRO A 381 -14.52 5.43 10.86
C PRO A 381 -15.89 5.64 11.50
N LEU A 382 -16.71 6.57 10.98
CA LEU A 382 -18.07 6.83 11.49
C LEU A 382 -18.95 5.59 11.38
N VAL A 383 -19.01 4.98 10.20
CA VAL A 383 -19.82 3.76 9.96
C VAL A 383 -19.33 2.60 10.82
N LEU A 384 -18.00 2.42 10.94
CA LEU A 384 -17.43 1.34 11.73
C LEU A 384 -17.81 1.46 13.21
N VAL A 385 -17.66 2.65 13.80
CA VAL A 385 -18.01 2.90 15.20
C VAL A 385 -19.52 2.74 15.40
N GLN A 386 -20.34 3.26 14.48
CA GLN A 386 -21.80 3.10 14.54
C GLN A 386 -22.26 1.65 14.50
N GLN A 387 -21.59 0.81 13.69
CA GLN A 387 -21.88 -0.63 13.61
C GLN A 387 -21.38 -1.43 14.81
N ARG A 388 -20.21 -1.06 15.36
CA ARG A 388 -19.62 -1.71 16.54
C ARG A 388 -20.52 -1.53 17.76
N ASP A 389 -20.97 -0.32 17.95
CA ASP A 389 -21.74 0.08 19.13
C ASP A 389 -23.21 0.18 18.75
N ASN A 390 -23.88 -0.97 18.48
CA ASN A 390 -25.33 -1.03 18.15
C ASN A 390 -26.23 -0.16 19.02
N THR A 391 -25.69 0.45 20.07
CA THR A 391 -26.36 1.34 21.04
C THR A 391 -26.03 2.81 20.82
N THR A 392 -24.99 3.15 20.05
CA THR A 392 -24.54 4.53 19.88
C THR A 392 -25.10 5.10 18.58
N ALA A 393 -26.20 5.83 18.70
CA ALA A 393 -26.79 6.67 17.65
C ALA A 393 -27.27 5.93 16.37
N PRO A 394 -28.11 4.87 16.46
CA PRO A 394 -28.73 4.25 15.26
C PRO A 394 -29.56 5.25 14.45
N GLU A 395 -29.96 6.36 15.07
CA GLU A 395 -30.78 7.43 14.48
C GLU A 395 -29.95 8.42 13.65
N VAL A 396 -28.63 8.45 13.81
CA VAL A 396 -27.76 9.35 13.03
C VAL A 396 -27.51 8.77 11.64
N SER A 397 -27.78 9.56 10.61
CA SER A 397 -27.55 9.18 9.22
C SER A 397 -26.18 9.66 8.77
N VAL A 398 -25.24 8.73 8.52
CA VAL A 398 -23.92 9.06 7.94
C VAL A 398 -24.00 8.96 6.42
N LYS A 399 -23.70 10.05 5.71
CA LYS A 399 -23.73 10.13 4.24
C LYS A 399 -22.33 10.41 3.68
N LEU A 400 -21.90 9.61 2.71
CA LEU A 400 -20.72 9.89 1.95
C LEU A 400 -21.00 11.01 0.94
N LEU A 401 -20.11 12.01 0.89
CA LEU A 401 -20.14 13.01 -0.16
C LEU A 401 -19.80 12.34 -1.50
N ASP A 402 -20.79 12.23 -2.35
CA ASP A 402 -20.59 11.81 -3.75
C ASP A 402 -20.18 13.02 -4.60
N THR A 403 -18.90 13.09 -4.94
CA THR A 403 -18.36 14.15 -5.79
C THR A 403 -18.86 14.13 -7.23
N ASN A 404 -19.59 13.07 -7.64
CA ASN A 404 -20.19 12.94 -8.97
C ASN A 404 -21.72 13.16 -8.96
N GLU A 405 -22.37 13.19 -7.82
CA GLU A 405 -23.77 13.62 -7.77
C GLU A 405 -23.80 15.12 -8.11
N LYS A 406 -24.45 15.45 -9.24
CA LYS A 406 -24.76 16.86 -9.54
C LYS A 406 -25.46 17.47 -8.34
N PRO A 407 -25.09 18.69 -7.91
CA PRO A 407 -25.68 19.33 -6.74
C PRO A 407 -27.15 19.65 -7.02
N GLY A 408 -28.03 18.69 -6.81
CA GLY A 408 -29.46 18.81 -7.15
C GLY A 408 -30.40 18.15 -6.17
N ARG A 409 -29.94 17.49 -5.10
CA ARG A 409 -30.84 16.92 -4.11
C ARG A 409 -31.24 17.94 -3.06
N LYS A 410 -32.32 18.65 -3.38
CA LYS A 410 -32.97 19.69 -2.53
C LYS A 410 -33.52 19.17 -1.19
N ASN A 411 -33.63 17.87 -0.94
CA ASN A 411 -34.51 17.31 0.12
C ASN A 411 -33.79 16.83 1.39
N ILE A 412 -32.50 17.12 1.59
CA ILE A 412 -31.77 16.60 2.76
C ILE A 412 -31.95 17.45 4.02
N LEU A 413 -32.42 18.70 3.90
CA LEU A 413 -32.19 19.73 4.91
C LEU A 413 -33.41 20.21 5.68
N LEU A 414 -34.61 19.69 5.45
CA LEU A 414 -35.79 20.40 5.97
C LEU A 414 -36.22 20.05 7.41
N ASP A 415 -35.86 18.85 7.92
CA ASP A 415 -36.37 18.38 9.22
C ASP A 415 -35.30 17.83 10.20
N ARG A 416 -34.01 17.90 9.87
CA ARG A 416 -32.95 17.32 10.70
C ARG A 416 -31.76 18.26 10.83
N SER A 417 -31.04 18.18 11.95
CA SER A 417 -29.76 18.86 12.12
C SER A 417 -28.73 18.29 11.17
N VAL A 418 -28.11 19.12 10.33
CA VAL A 418 -27.10 18.72 9.36
C VAL A 418 -25.72 19.16 9.83
N PHE A 419 -24.76 18.23 9.74
CA PHE A 419 -23.37 18.45 10.09
C PHE A 419 -22.46 18.11 8.92
N VAL A 420 -21.36 18.81 8.76
CA VAL A 420 -20.30 18.51 7.79
C VAL A 420 -18.96 18.33 8.51
N VAL A 421 -18.14 17.42 8.01
CA VAL A 421 -16.82 17.13 8.61
C VAL A 421 -15.78 18.20 8.28
N LEU A 422 -16.03 19.01 7.24
CA LEU A 422 -15.19 20.13 6.81
C LEU A 422 -16.06 21.31 6.36
N PRO A 423 -15.60 22.55 6.58
CA PRO A 423 -16.30 23.75 6.10
C PRO A 423 -16.04 24.01 4.61
N ASP A 424 -15.78 22.98 3.81
CA ASP A 424 -15.48 23.10 2.37
C ASP A 424 -16.81 23.22 1.59
N LEU A 425 -16.87 24.18 0.67
CA LEU A 425 -17.98 24.44 -0.23
C LEU A 425 -18.44 23.23 -1.05
N LYS A 426 -17.56 22.23 -1.21
CA LYS A 426 -17.87 20.98 -1.94
C LYS A 426 -18.87 20.07 -1.23
N PHE A 427 -19.10 20.28 0.07
CA PHE A 427 -20.01 19.43 0.87
C PHE A 427 -21.49 19.79 0.71
N LEU A 428 -21.77 20.97 0.20
CA LEU A 428 -23.13 21.45 -0.02
C LEU A 428 -23.27 22.03 -1.43
N ALA A 429 -24.47 21.93 -1.99
CA ALA A 429 -24.76 22.52 -3.30
C ALA A 429 -24.60 24.06 -3.26
N PRO A 430 -24.16 24.71 -4.34
CA PRO A 430 -23.92 26.15 -4.37
C PRO A 430 -25.12 27.01 -3.99
N ASP A 431 -26.33 26.61 -4.34
CA ASP A 431 -27.58 27.25 -4.01
C ASP A 431 -27.94 27.13 -2.51
N ILE A 432 -27.51 26.03 -1.88
CA ILE A 432 -27.64 25.83 -0.43
C ILE A 432 -26.57 26.65 0.29
N MET A 433 -25.33 26.65 -0.21
CA MET A 433 -24.24 27.41 0.41
C MET A 433 -24.53 28.91 0.54
N ALA A 434 -25.24 29.48 -0.43
CA ALA A 434 -25.65 30.89 -0.38
C ALA A 434 -26.67 31.21 0.73
N ARG A 435 -27.28 30.20 1.35
CA ARG A 435 -28.40 30.32 2.31
C ARG A 435 -28.11 29.67 3.67
N VAL A 436 -26.86 29.20 3.89
CA VAL A 436 -26.51 28.54 5.14
C VAL A 436 -25.28 29.17 5.74
N GLU A 437 -25.20 29.11 7.05
CA GLU A 437 -24.04 29.44 7.82
C GLU A 437 -23.42 28.13 8.37
N ILE A 438 -22.12 27.97 8.20
CA ILE A 438 -21.39 26.82 8.71
C ILE A 438 -20.60 27.29 9.93
N ARG A 439 -20.95 26.77 11.11
CA ARG A 439 -20.30 27.11 12.38
C ARG A 439 -19.78 25.87 13.09
N ARG A 440 -18.71 26.02 13.84
CA ARG A 440 -18.18 25.00 14.77
C ARG A 440 -17.83 25.69 16.08
N GLU A 441 -18.37 25.22 17.17
CA GLU A 441 -17.98 25.65 18.50
C GLU A 441 -16.62 25.05 18.90
N LYS A 442 -15.97 25.64 19.91
CA LYS A 442 -14.56 25.29 20.25
C LYS A 442 -14.38 23.83 20.63
N GLU A 443 -15.38 23.22 21.26
CA GLU A 443 -15.32 21.82 21.70
C GLU A 443 -15.92 20.82 20.72
N GLU A 444 -16.54 21.29 19.64
CA GLU A 444 -17.17 20.46 18.62
C GLU A 444 -16.17 19.91 17.60
N VAL A 445 -16.43 18.72 17.09
CA VAL A 445 -15.60 18.07 16.05
C VAL A 445 -16.20 18.21 14.65
N LEU A 446 -17.51 18.44 14.55
CA LEU A 446 -18.26 18.68 13.33
C LEU A 446 -18.62 20.15 13.18
N TYR A 447 -18.85 20.57 11.95
CA TYR A 447 -19.41 21.87 11.64
C TYR A 447 -20.92 21.74 11.48
N SER A 448 -21.70 22.50 12.26
CA SER A 448 -23.15 22.58 12.12
C SER A 448 -23.52 23.47 10.93
N VAL A 449 -24.56 23.07 10.19
CA VAL A 449 -25.10 23.80 9.04
C VAL A 449 -26.43 24.41 9.48
N LYS A 450 -26.50 25.72 9.56
CA LYS A 450 -27.73 26.47 9.94
C LYS A 450 -28.21 27.32 8.78
N TRP A 451 -29.52 27.33 8.53
CA TRP A 451 -30.10 28.23 7.54
C TRP A 451 -29.95 29.69 8.02
N THR A 452 -29.40 30.55 7.18
CA THR A 452 -29.55 31.98 7.35
C THR A 452 -30.98 32.30 6.91
N ASN A 453 -31.79 32.84 7.81
CA ASN A 453 -33.19 33.17 7.57
C ASN A 453 -33.43 33.66 6.14
N PRO A 454 -34.59 33.29 5.52
CA PRO A 454 -34.94 33.67 4.18
C PRO A 454 -35.04 35.16 3.98
#